data_4b4bba31cd852b726c210f4f95115221
#
_entry.id   4b4bba31cd852b726c210f4f95115221
#
_cell.length_a   1.000
_cell.length_b   1.000
_cell.length_c   1.000
_cell.angle_alpha   90.00
_cell.angle_beta   90.00
_cell.angle_gamma   90.00
#
_symmetry.space_group_name_H-M   'P 1'
#
loop_
_entity.id
_entity.type
_entity.pdbx_description
1 polymer ?
#
loop_
_entity_poly.entity_id
_entity_poly.type
_entity_poly.pdbx_seq_one_letter_code
_entity_poly.pdbx_strand_id
1 'polypeptide(L)'
;MISTYGKSKKDIEAMRKSGRACAIILSQLIDTIAPGITALEIDEKARELIEANDVDPAFLGYGGFPAVLCASVNDVAVHGVPSSVHLVAGDIIGLDFGVIVDGWYSDSAVTVGVGLISPAAKRLIAVANEALRRGILQAKIGNRI
;
A
#
# COMPACT_ATOMS: atom_id res chain seq x y z
N MET A 1 -11.16 30.12 -3.45
CA MET A 1 -11.69 29.47 -2.24
C MET A 1 -11.58 27.96 -2.46
N ILE A 2 -10.78 27.27 -1.67
CA ILE A 2 -10.75 25.80 -1.68
C ILE A 2 -12.04 25.37 -0.98
N SER A 3 -12.98 24.82 -1.76
CA SER A 3 -14.22 24.27 -1.21
C SER A 3 -13.88 22.97 -0.49
N THR A 4 -13.82 23.00 0.83
CA THR A 4 -13.71 21.79 1.65
C THR A 4 -15.10 21.16 1.76
N TYR A 5 -15.41 20.25 0.84
CA TYR A 5 -16.63 19.45 0.97
C TYR A 5 -16.44 18.44 2.10
N GLY A 6 -17.17 18.65 3.19
CA GLY A 6 -17.31 17.62 4.22
C GLY A 6 -17.94 16.37 3.62
N LYS A 7 -17.39 15.19 3.96
CA LYS A 7 -17.95 13.91 3.52
C LYS A 7 -19.26 13.62 4.27
N SER A 8 -20.30 13.20 3.55
CA SER A 8 -21.54 12.71 4.15
C SER A 8 -21.32 11.33 4.79
N LYS A 9 -22.27 10.87 5.59
CA LYS A 9 -22.24 9.49 6.14
C LYS A 9 -22.19 8.43 5.03
N LYS A 10 -22.89 8.67 3.92
CA LYS A 10 -22.90 7.78 2.75
C LYS A 10 -21.53 7.73 2.09
N ASP A 11 -20.86 8.88 1.94
CA ASP A 11 -19.51 8.95 1.38
C ASP A 11 -18.50 8.22 2.26
N ILE A 12 -18.58 8.41 3.58
CA ILE A 12 -17.72 7.71 4.54
C ILE A 12 -17.89 6.20 4.46
N GLU A 13 -19.11 5.70 4.31
CA GLU A 13 -19.36 4.26 4.19
C GLU A 13 -18.84 3.70 2.87
N ALA A 14 -18.97 4.45 1.77
CA ALA A 14 -18.39 4.07 0.48
C ALA A 14 -16.84 4.03 0.54
N MET A 15 -16.22 5.03 1.17
CA MET A 15 -14.76 5.05 1.42
C MET A 15 -14.32 3.86 2.29
N ARG A 16 -15.12 3.49 3.30
CA ARG A 16 -14.84 2.31 4.13
C ARG A 16 -14.87 1.01 3.33
N LYS A 17 -15.81 0.88 2.39
CA LYS A 17 -15.92 -0.29 1.51
C LYS A 17 -14.64 -0.42 0.68
N SER A 18 -14.21 0.65 0.02
CA SER A 18 -12.96 0.67 -0.76
C SER A 18 -11.74 0.38 0.13
N GLY A 19 -11.62 1.05 1.29
CA GLY A 19 -10.52 0.82 2.22
C GLY A 19 -10.44 -0.61 2.76
N ARG A 20 -11.57 -1.27 2.98
CA ARG A 20 -11.58 -2.69 3.38
C ARG A 20 -11.07 -3.59 2.26
N ALA A 21 -11.51 -3.38 1.02
CA ALA A 21 -11.04 -4.15 -0.13
C ALA A 21 -9.51 -3.99 -0.30
N CYS A 22 -9.02 -2.75 -0.24
CA CYS A 22 -7.58 -2.46 -0.29
C CYS A 22 -6.81 -3.19 0.83
N ALA A 23 -7.28 -3.12 2.07
CA ALA A 23 -6.63 -3.74 3.22
C ALA A 23 -6.59 -5.28 3.11
N ILE A 24 -7.68 -5.91 2.64
CA ILE A 24 -7.75 -7.37 2.45
C ILE A 24 -6.73 -7.82 1.39
N ILE A 25 -6.69 -7.15 0.24
CA ILE A 25 -5.77 -7.48 -0.83
C ILE A 25 -4.33 -7.25 -0.39
N LEU A 26 -4.04 -6.10 0.21
CA LEU A 26 -2.70 -5.77 0.69
C LEU A 26 -2.20 -6.79 1.74
N SER A 27 -3.09 -7.27 2.64
CA SER A 27 -2.74 -8.33 3.59
C SER A 27 -2.35 -9.63 2.89
N GLN A 28 -3.09 -10.04 1.85
CA GLN A 28 -2.77 -11.24 1.09
C GLN A 28 -1.46 -11.09 0.29
N LEU A 29 -1.14 -9.90 -0.19
CA LEU A 29 0.14 -9.62 -0.85
C LEU A 29 1.31 -9.72 0.13
N ILE A 30 1.16 -9.22 1.35
CA ILE A 30 2.16 -9.35 2.41
C ILE A 30 2.51 -10.82 2.67
N ASP A 31 1.51 -11.69 2.68
CA ASP A 31 1.69 -13.13 2.93
C ASP A 31 2.49 -13.85 1.82
N THR A 32 2.62 -13.25 0.64
CA THR A 32 3.45 -13.80 -0.45
C THR A 32 4.93 -13.46 -0.33
N ILE A 33 5.30 -12.49 0.53
CA ILE A 33 6.67 -11.99 0.61
C ILE A 33 7.60 -13.02 1.24
N ALA A 34 8.50 -13.54 0.41
CA ALA A 34 9.52 -14.50 0.82
C ALA A 34 10.81 -14.30 0.01
N PRO A 35 11.97 -14.75 0.50
CA PRO A 35 13.17 -14.80 -0.33
C PRO A 35 12.94 -15.62 -1.61
N GLY A 36 13.37 -15.08 -2.75
CA GLY A 36 13.24 -15.69 -4.06
C GLY A 36 12.07 -15.19 -4.92
N ILE A 37 11.04 -14.53 -4.32
CA ILE A 37 9.98 -13.90 -5.11
C ILE A 37 10.51 -12.61 -5.77
N THR A 38 9.92 -12.25 -6.91
CA THR A 38 10.18 -10.97 -7.58
C THR A 38 9.05 -9.98 -7.35
N ALA A 39 9.33 -8.68 -7.48
CA ALA A 39 8.29 -7.66 -7.40
C ALA A 39 7.27 -7.78 -8.56
N LEU A 40 7.67 -8.30 -9.72
CA LEU A 40 6.74 -8.60 -10.82
C LEU A 40 5.74 -9.68 -10.44
N GLU A 41 6.17 -10.77 -9.80
CA GLU A 41 5.26 -11.83 -9.34
C GLU A 41 4.28 -11.31 -8.29
N ILE A 42 4.69 -10.33 -7.47
CA ILE A 42 3.80 -9.66 -6.53
C ILE A 42 2.77 -8.80 -7.28
N ASP A 43 3.16 -8.07 -8.33
CA ASP A 43 2.24 -7.30 -9.19
C ASP A 43 1.25 -8.20 -9.93
N GLU A 44 1.73 -9.34 -10.45
CA GLU A 44 0.86 -10.36 -11.07
C GLU A 44 -0.17 -10.88 -10.06
N LYS A 45 0.28 -11.20 -8.84
CA LYS A 45 -0.62 -11.62 -7.76
C LYS A 45 -1.62 -10.53 -7.37
N ALA A 46 -1.21 -9.27 -7.36
CA ALA A 46 -2.11 -8.15 -7.11
C ALA A 46 -3.19 -8.04 -8.19
N ARG A 47 -2.87 -8.26 -9.48
CA ARG A 47 -3.83 -8.30 -10.59
C ARG A 47 -4.86 -9.41 -10.41
N GLU A 48 -4.43 -10.62 -10.06
CA GLU A 48 -5.33 -11.74 -9.75
C GLU A 48 -6.30 -11.39 -8.62
N LEU A 49 -5.79 -10.77 -7.54
CA LEU A 49 -6.60 -10.41 -6.39
C LEU A 49 -7.58 -9.25 -6.69
N ILE A 50 -7.19 -8.29 -7.52
CA ILE A 50 -8.06 -7.22 -8.02
C ILE A 50 -9.24 -7.82 -8.76
N GLU A 51 -8.98 -8.73 -9.72
CA GLU A 51 -10.02 -9.41 -10.50
C GLU A 51 -10.93 -10.27 -9.61
N ALA A 52 -10.34 -11.06 -8.71
CA ALA A 52 -11.09 -11.93 -7.81
C ALA A 52 -12.01 -11.19 -6.81
N ASN A 53 -11.69 -9.93 -6.50
CA ASN A 53 -12.48 -9.08 -5.60
C ASN A 53 -13.42 -8.10 -6.33
N ASP A 54 -13.47 -8.14 -7.68
CA ASP A 54 -14.30 -7.27 -8.52
C ASP A 54 -14.08 -5.77 -8.19
N VAL A 55 -12.81 -5.35 -8.19
CA VAL A 55 -12.40 -3.96 -7.94
C VAL A 55 -11.48 -3.47 -9.05
N ASP A 56 -11.36 -2.14 -9.20
CA ASP A 56 -10.45 -1.56 -10.19
C ASP A 56 -9.10 -1.17 -9.56
N PRO A 57 -7.98 -1.28 -10.31
CA PRO A 57 -6.67 -0.79 -9.85
C PRO A 57 -6.62 0.74 -9.87
N ALA A 58 -6.08 1.34 -8.80
CA ALA A 58 -5.99 2.80 -8.72
C ALA A 58 -4.74 3.38 -9.41
N PHE A 59 -3.67 2.59 -9.57
CA PHE A 59 -2.37 3.08 -10.03
C PHE A 59 -2.08 2.81 -11.51
N LEU A 60 -2.61 1.70 -12.05
CA LEU A 60 -2.34 1.30 -13.44
C LEU A 60 -2.77 2.40 -14.42
N GLY A 61 -1.81 2.89 -15.21
CA GLY A 61 -2.02 3.95 -16.20
C GLY A 61 -2.04 5.37 -15.62
N TYR A 62 -2.08 5.55 -14.31
CA TYR A 62 -2.01 6.88 -13.69
C TYR A 62 -0.65 7.53 -13.97
N GLY A 63 -0.66 8.67 -14.68
CA GLY A 63 0.59 9.30 -15.13
C GLY A 63 1.52 8.40 -15.97
N GLY A 64 0.99 7.34 -16.59
CA GLY A 64 1.76 6.35 -17.35
C GLY A 64 2.39 5.23 -16.48
N PHE A 65 2.02 5.10 -15.22
CA PHE A 65 2.54 4.04 -14.35
C PHE A 65 2.16 2.65 -14.86
N PRO A 66 3.10 1.70 -15.00
CA PRO A 66 2.87 0.46 -15.77
C PRO A 66 2.30 -0.71 -14.93
N ALA A 67 2.17 -0.55 -13.62
CA ALA A 67 1.85 -1.62 -12.67
C ALA A 67 0.60 -1.30 -11.84
N VAL A 68 0.07 -2.28 -11.11
CA VAL A 68 -1.10 -2.10 -10.23
C VAL A 68 -0.69 -1.77 -8.80
N LEU A 69 0.58 -1.97 -8.44
CA LEU A 69 1.15 -1.57 -7.15
C LEU A 69 2.55 -0.95 -7.32
N CYS A 70 3.00 -0.14 -6.36
CA CYS A 70 4.40 0.24 -6.25
C CYS A 70 5.13 -0.74 -5.33
N ALA A 71 6.30 -1.21 -5.77
CA ALA A 71 7.18 -2.11 -5.02
C ALA A 71 8.55 -1.46 -4.81
N SER A 72 8.74 -0.86 -3.64
CA SER A 72 9.94 -0.07 -3.32
C SER A 72 10.89 -0.88 -2.46
N VAL A 73 11.98 -1.38 -3.06
CA VAL A 73 12.95 -2.26 -2.39
C VAL A 73 14.11 -1.45 -1.85
N ASN A 74 14.48 -1.68 -0.61
CA ASN A 74 15.64 -1.13 0.11
C ASN A 74 15.73 0.41 0.06
N ASP A 75 16.58 0.96 -0.80
CA ASP A 75 16.86 2.40 -0.93
C ASP A 75 15.89 3.15 -1.85
N VAL A 76 14.98 2.43 -2.50
CA VAL A 76 13.87 3.05 -3.24
C VAL A 76 12.84 3.60 -2.25
N ALA A 77 12.74 4.92 -2.17
CA ALA A 77 11.89 5.58 -1.17
C ALA A 77 10.40 5.34 -1.42
N VAL A 78 9.91 5.58 -2.66
CA VAL A 78 8.51 5.45 -3.09
C VAL A 78 8.43 5.19 -4.60
N HIS A 79 7.25 4.80 -5.07
CA HIS A 79 6.90 4.65 -6.48
C HIS A 79 7.81 3.67 -7.25
N GLY A 80 8.39 2.69 -6.57
CA GLY A 80 9.18 1.65 -7.21
C GLY A 80 8.37 0.86 -8.22
N VAL A 81 8.85 0.79 -9.47
CA VAL A 81 8.22 -0.04 -10.51
C VAL A 81 8.61 -1.49 -10.25
N PRO A 82 7.65 -2.42 -10.18
CA PRO A 82 7.95 -3.84 -10.02
C PRO A 82 8.96 -4.35 -11.03
N SER A 83 9.96 -5.08 -10.58
CA SER A 83 11.05 -5.61 -11.41
C SER A 83 11.19 -7.11 -11.27
N SER A 84 11.93 -7.74 -12.19
CA SER A 84 12.24 -9.17 -12.18
C SER A 84 13.42 -9.54 -11.26
N VAL A 85 13.91 -8.59 -10.48
CA VAL A 85 14.99 -8.87 -9.50
C VAL A 85 14.39 -9.65 -8.32
N HIS A 86 15.02 -10.77 -7.99
CA HIS A 86 14.61 -11.61 -6.87
C HIS A 86 14.92 -10.93 -5.54
N LEU A 87 13.96 -10.90 -4.66
CA LEU A 87 14.14 -10.46 -3.28
C LEU A 87 14.98 -11.49 -2.52
N VAL A 88 15.91 -11.02 -1.69
CA VAL A 88 16.77 -11.86 -0.87
C VAL A 88 16.52 -11.64 0.62
N ALA A 89 16.87 -12.62 1.44
CA ALA A 89 16.77 -12.46 2.89
C ALA A 89 17.63 -11.27 3.35
N GLY A 90 17.04 -10.39 4.13
CA GLY A 90 17.66 -9.13 4.58
C GLY A 90 17.12 -7.89 3.90
N ASP A 91 16.48 -8.02 2.74
CA ASP A 91 15.79 -6.90 2.08
C ASP A 91 14.60 -6.41 2.90
N ILE A 92 14.22 -5.16 2.68
CA ILE A 92 12.92 -4.61 3.04
C ILE A 92 12.20 -4.18 1.77
N ILE A 93 10.89 -4.35 1.72
CA ILE A 93 10.07 -3.92 0.58
C ILE A 93 8.88 -3.12 1.07
N GLY A 94 8.70 -1.92 0.51
CA GLY A 94 7.49 -1.13 0.64
C GLY A 94 6.51 -1.54 -0.45
N LEU A 95 5.33 -2.03 -0.05
CA LEU A 95 4.19 -2.25 -0.94
C LEU A 95 3.23 -1.08 -0.75
N ASP A 96 2.96 -0.35 -1.83
CA ASP A 96 2.02 0.76 -1.87
C ASP A 96 0.96 0.41 -2.91
N PHE A 97 -0.29 0.31 -2.48
CA PHE A 97 -1.36 -0.33 -3.22
C PHE A 97 -2.68 0.41 -3.05
N GLY A 98 -3.37 0.64 -4.17
CA GLY A 98 -4.66 1.29 -4.18
C GLY A 98 -5.68 0.61 -5.07
N VAL A 99 -6.95 0.69 -4.68
CA VAL A 99 -8.09 0.21 -5.46
C VAL A 99 -9.20 1.24 -5.55
N ILE A 100 -10.07 1.05 -6.53
CA ILE A 100 -11.30 1.84 -6.71
C ILE A 100 -12.49 0.91 -6.56
N VAL A 101 -13.43 1.28 -5.69
CA VAL A 101 -14.70 0.55 -5.51
C VAL A 101 -15.84 1.55 -5.66
N ASP A 102 -16.75 1.31 -6.62
CA ASP A 102 -17.88 2.18 -6.90
C ASP A 102 -17.47 3.66 -7.10
N GLY A 103 -16.30 3.90 -7.74
CA GLY A 103 -15.73 5.23 -7.98
C GLY A 103 -15.01 5.86 -6.78
N TRP A 104 -14.89 5.16 -5.65
CA TRP A 104 -14.17 5.63 -4.46
C TRP A 104 -12.78 5.00 -4.36
N TYR A 105 -11.78 5.85 -4.32
CA TYR A 105 -10.38 5.46 -4.19
C TYR A 105 -10.02 5.12 -2.76
N SER A 106 -9.17 4.12 -2.60
CA SER A 106 -8.42 3.86 -1.37
C SER A 106 -6.97 3.57 -1.72
N ASP A 107 -6.09 3.93 -0.81
CA ASP A 107 -4.64 3.86 -0.96
C ASP A 107 -4.03 3.54 0.40
N SER A 108 -3.10 2.60 0.43
CA SER A 108 -2.44 2.17 1.66
C SER A 108 -1.08 1.58 1.38
N ALA A 109 -0.11 1.88 2.23
CA ALA A 109 1.25 1.37 2.11
C ALA A 109 1.71 0.67 3.39
N VAL A 110 2.58 -0.33 3.20
CA VAL A 110 3.24 -1.05 4.29
C VAL A 110 4.65 -1.43 3.88
N THR A 111 5.60 -1.37 4.80
CA THR A 111 6.94 -1.91 4.59
C THR A 111 7.12 -3.18 5.40
N VAL A 112 7.59 -4.25 4.74
CA VAL A 112 7.85 -5.55 5.36
C VAL A 112 9.27 -6.03 5.09
N GLY A 113 9.77 -6.88 5.97
CA GLY A 113 11.08 -7.52 5.80
C GLY A 113 10.97 -8.81 4.99
N VAL A 114 11.96 -9.09 4.18
CA VAL A 114 12.10 -10.33 3.42
C VAL A 114 12.96 -11.30 4.23
N GLY A 115 12.36 -12.35 4.77
CA GLY A 115 13.06 -13.28 5.66
C GLY A 115 13.61 -12.59 6.91
N LEU A 116 14.85 -12.90 7.27
CA LEU A 116 15.51 -12.33 8.45
C LEU A 116 16.18 -11.00 8.09
N ILE A 117 15.67 -9.89 8.60
CA ILE A 117 16.20 -8.54 8.40
C ILE A 117 17.06 -8.06 9.57
N SER A 118 17.91 -7.07 9.33
CA SER A 118 18.82 -6.49 10.33
C SER A 118 18.05 -5.80 11.47
N PRO A 119 18.68 -5.65 12.67
CA PRO A 119 18.10 -4.88 13.77
C PRO A 119 17.80 -3.41 13.38
N ALA A 120 18.64 -2.81 12.52
CA ALA A 120 18.44 -1.45 12.03
C ALA A 120 17.17 -1.34 11.15
N ALA A 121 16.95 -2.28 10.22
CA ALA A 121 15.77 -2.35 9.39
C ALA A 121 14.50 -2.58 10.24
N LYS A 122 14.54 -3.49 11.21
CA LYS A 122 13.43 -3.71 12.15
C LYS A 122 13.07 -2.44 12.91
N ARG A 123 14.09 -1.72 13.40
CA ARG A 123 13.86 -0.45 14.11
C ARG A 123 13.26 0.60 13.20
N LEU A 124 13.75 0.73 11.95
CA LEU A 124 13.21 1.68 10.98
C LEU A 124 11.71 1.45 10.73
N ILE A 125 11.32 0.22 10.43
CA ILE A 125 9.93 -0.16 10.22
C ILE A 125 9.08 0.12 11.48
N ALA A 126 9.57 -0.25 12.67
CA ALA A 126 8.86 -0.02 13.90
C ALA A 126 8.65 1.48 14.21
N VAL A 127 9.67 2.31 13.96
CA VAL A 127 9.58 3.77 14.15
C VAL A 127 8.60 4.39 13.17
N ALA A 128 8.61 3.97 11.90
CA ALA A 128 7.66 4.46 10.89
C ALA A 128 6.20 4.11 11.27
N ASN A 129 5.94 2.88 11.69
CA ASN A 129 4.63 2.45 12.15
C ASN A 129 4.16 3.23 13.39
N GLU A 130 5.05 3.47 14.35
CA GLU A 130 4.71 4.28 15.54
C GLU A 130 4.47 5.75 15.18
N ALA A 131 5.22 6.31 14.25
CA ALA A 131 5.01 7.67 13.75
C ALA A 131 3.63 7.80 13.08
N LEU A 132 3.25 6.85 12.21
CA LEU A 132 1.93 6.80 11.60
C LEU A 132 0.82 6.70 12.67
N ARG A 133 0.96 5.79 13.63
CA ARG A 133 -0.01 5.62 14.72
C ARG A 133 -0.19 6.92 15.51
N ARG A 134 0.89 7.62 15.83
CA ARG A 134 0.84 8.94 16.51
C ARG A 134 0.17 9.99 15.65
N GLY A 135 0.48 10.04 14.36
CA GLY A 135 -0.15 10.95 13.40
C GLY A 135 -1.67 10.76 13.35
N ILE A 136 -2.13 9.51 13.22
CA ILE A 136 -3.55 9.16 13.21
C ILE A 136 -4.25 9.64 14.49
N LEU A 137 -3.62 9.48 15.65
CA LEU A 137 -4.18 9.95 16.94
C LEU A 137 -4.31 11.48 17.02
N GLN A 138 -3.61 12.24 16.18
CA GLN A 138 -3.70 13.69 16.11
C GLN A 138 -4.75 14.19 15.10
N ALA A 139 -5.35 13.31 14.30
CA ALA A 139 -6.44 13.64 13.36
C ALA A 139 -7.75 13.90 14.15
N LYS A 140 -7.79 15.02 14.87
CA LYS A 140 -8.89 15.45 15.75
C LYS A 140 -9.36 16.84 15.40
N ILE A 141 -10.64 17.11 15.69
CA ILE A 141 -11.21 18.46 15.56
C ILE A 141 -10.39 19.44 16.43
N GLY A 142 -9.99 20.57 15.81
CA GLY A 142 -9.17 21.61 16.46
C GLY A 142 -7.68 21.48 16.19
N ASN A 143 -7.18 20.34 15.77
CA ASN A 143 -5.78 20.20 15.34
C ASN A 143 -5.61 20.67 13.90
N ARG A 144 -4.39 21.06 13.55
CA ARG A 144 -3.97 21.41 12.18
C ARG A 144 -3.15 20.24 11.60
N ILE A 145 -3.15 20.16 10.29
CA ILE A 145 -2.28 19.27 9.51
C ILE A 145 -0.84 19.78 9.58
#